data_ebd128deb1ac3e6529455aabb4f41fdd
#
_entry.id   ebd128deb1ac3e6529455aabb4f41fdd
#
_cell.length_a   1.000
_cell.length_b   1.000
_cell.length_c   1.000
_cell.angle_alpha   90.00
_cell.angle_beta   90.00
_cell.angle_gamma   90.00
#
_symmetry.space_group_name_H-M   'P 1'
#
loop_
_entity.id
_entity.type
_entity.pdbx_description
1 polymer ?
#
loop_
_entity_poly.entity_id
_entity_poly.type
_entity_poly.pdbx_seq_one_letter_code
_entity_poly.pdbx_strand_id
1 'polypeptide(L)'
;MSAMNTSADPQIESLRIPPHSIEAEQSVIGGLLRDNAAWDRIADFMHAEDFYRYDHRIIFEQMVRLINAGKPADVITVYESLVQLGKAEEVGGLQYLNAMAQNTPSAANIRRYAEIVRDRGVLRQLITVADEVSAKAFNPQGAEVKQILDEAESRIFAIAEQGARGAQGWLPVQPLLTQVVERIDELYSRENQGEITGVPTGFIDLDKMTSGLQPGDLVIVAGRPSMGKTAFSVNIGEAVAVEAGLPVAIFSMEMGGTQLAMRMLGSIGQLDQHRLRTGKLIDEDWPRLTHAIQKMNDAQIFIDETPALNPIEMRARARRLARQCGKLGLIIVDYLQLMQGSKPGDNRASEISEISRSLKGLAKELGCPVIALSQLNRSLEQRPNKRPVMSDLRESGAIEQDADVIIFLYRDEVYNPDSPDKGTAEIIIGKQRNGPIGAVRLTWMGMYTKFGNYSGSLSIYQGD
;
A
#
# COMPACT_ATOMS: atom_id res chain seq x y z
N MET A 1 -55.92 -21.04 -15.93
CA MET A 1 -55.04 -20.07 -16.61
C MET A 1 -53.62 -20.51 -16.34
N SER A 2 -53.04 -21.15 -17.34
CA SER A 2 -51.72 -21.81 -17.27
C SER A 2 -50.66 -20.73 -17.50
N ALA A 3 -49.76 -20.57 -16.54
CA ALA A 3 -48.57 -19.68 -16.70
C ALA A 3 -47.63 -20.30 -17.74
N MET A 4 -47.44 -19.63 -18.87
CA MET A 4 -46.44 -19.97 -19.85
C MET A 4 -45.05 -19.74 -19.21
N ASN A 5 -44.39 -20.83 -18.94
CA ASN A 5 -42.97 -20.88 -18.59
C ASN A 5 -42.19 -20.67 -19.91
N THR A 6 -41.77 -19.46 -20.22
CA THR A 6 -40.84 -19.20 -21.30
C THR A 6 -39.47 -19.72 -20.89
N SER A 7 -39.22 -21.01 -21.12
CA SER A 7 -37.85 -21.53 -21.11
C SER A 7 -37.07 -20.84 -22.23
N ALA A 8 -36.08 -20.02 -21.87
CA ALA A 8 -35.15 -19.47 -22.81
C ALA A 8 -34.50 -20.63 -23.63
N ASP A 9 -34.51 -20.50 -24.95
CA ASP A 9 -33.93 -21.49 -25.87
C ASP A 9 -32.45 -21.70 -25.54
N PRO A 10 -31.99 -22.92 -25.21
CA PRO A 10 -30.58 -23.18 -24.90
C PRO A 10 -29.60 -22.79 -26.00
N GLN A 11 -30.06 -22.63 -27.23
CA GLN A 11 -29.23 -22.18 -28.37
C GLN A 11 -29.00 -20.67 -28.35
N ILE A 12 -29.84 -19.87 -27.68
CA ILE A 12 -29.66 -18.42 -27.52
C ILE A 12 -28.70 -18.12 -26.36
N GLU A 13 -28.65 -18.95 -25.33
CA GLU A 13 -27.65 -18.84 -24.24
C GLU A 13 -26.20 -19.11 -24.71
N SER A 14 -26.03 -19.79 -25.84
CA SER A 14 -24.69 -20.05 -26.41
C SER A 14 -24.02 -18.85 -27.11
N LEU A 15 -24.79 -17.84 -27.49
CA LEU A 15 -24.27 -16.57 -28.00
C LEU A 15 -23.97 -15.61 -26.84
N ARG A 16 -22.81 -15.79 -26.19
CA ARG A 16 -22.31 -14.86 -25.17
C ARG A 16 -21.95 -13.51 -25.79
N ILE A 17 -22.93 -12.65 -25.96
CA ILE A 17 -22.70 -11.28 -26.43
C ILE A 17 -22.03 -10.50 -25.29
N PRO A 18 -20.84 -9.87 -25.54
CA PRO A 18 -20.17 -9.10 -24.51
C PRO A 18 -21.07 -7.99 -23.94
N PRO A 19 -21.04 -7.71 -22.64
CA PRO A 19 -21.84 -6.68 -21.98
C PRO A 19 -21.63 -5.30 -22.62
N HIS A 20 -22.73 -4.64 -23.06
CA HIS A 20 -22.70 -3.32 -23.66
C HIS A 20 -24.04 -2.58 -23.46
N SER A 21 -24.07 -1.29 -23.76
CA SER A 21 -25.27 -0.47 -23.91
C SER A 21 -24.99 0.61 -24.96
N ILE A 22 -25.46 0.36 -26.18
CA ILE A 22 -25.26 1.28 -27.31
C ILE A 22 -25.92 2.62 -27.03
N GLU A 23 -27.11 2.60 -26.42
CA GLU A 23 -27.88 3.80 -26.07
C GLU A 23 -27.11 4.68 -25.06
N ALA A 24 -26.45 4.07 -24.08
CA ALA A 24 -25.63 4.81 -23.11
C ALA A 24 -24.39 5.41 -23.79
N GLU A 25 -23.72 4.65 -24.66
CA GLU A 25 -22.57 5.12 -25.43
C GLU A 25 -22.93 6.32 -26.31
N GLN A 26 -24.04 6.23 -27.06
CA GLN A 26 -24.56 7.33 -27.90
C GLN A 26 -24.92 8.54 -27.05
N SER A 27 -25.50 8.32 -25.86
CA SER A 27 -25.87 9.38 -24.93
C SER A 27 -24.67 10.12 -24.35
N VAL A 28 -23.56 9.42 -24.10
CA VAL A 28 -22.31 10.04 -23.68
C VAL A 28 -21.73 10.90 -24.79
N ILE A 29 -21.58 10.34 -25.99
CA ILE A 29 -21.02 11.04 -27.15
C ILE A 29 -21.91 12.24 -27.52
N GLY A 30 -23.22 12.03 -27.67
CA GLY A 30 -24.17 13.08 -28.01
C GLY A 30 -24.24 14.18 -26.95
N GLY A 31 -24.11 13.83 -25.68
CA GLY A 31 -24.02 14.78 -24.57
C GLY A 31 -22.79 15.68 -24.65
N LEU A 32 -21.64 15.12 -24.95
CA LEU A 32 -20.37 15.85 -25.12
C LEU A 32 -20.39 16.71 -26.39
N LEU A 33 -20.97 16.24 -27.50
CA LEU A 33 -21.12 17.03 -28.75
C LEU A 33 -21.95 18.28 -28.54
N ARG A 34 -22.87 18.31 -27.58
CA ARG A 34 -23.75 19.45 -27.27
C ARG A 34 -23.20 20.34 -26.18
N ASP A 35 -22.47 19.77 -25.20
CA ASP A 35 -21.95 20.48 -24.04
C ASP A 35 -20.57 19.89 -23.66
N ASN A 36 -19.52 20.56 -24.12
CA ASN A 36 -18.16 20.12 -23.82
C ASN A 36 -17.79 20.26 -22.33
N ALA A 37 -18.45 21.19 -21.58
CA ALA A 37 -18.22 21.31 -20.14
C ALA A 37 -18.70 20.09 -19.37
N ALA A 38 -19.57 19.26 -19.98
CA ALA A 38 -19.93 17.95 -19.40
C ALA A 38 -18.77 16.97 -19.29
N TRP A 39 -17.66 17.19 -20.00
CA TRP A 39 -16.43 16.42 -19.89
C TRP A 39 -15.88 16.40 -18.45
N ASP A 40 -15.87 17.54 -17.77
CA ASP A 40 -15.36 17.67 -16.41
C ASP A 40 -16.06 16.73 -15.40
N ARG A 41 -17.28 16.27 -15.72
CA ARG A 41 -18.07 15.37 -14.88
C ARG A 41 -17.73 13.89 -15.05
N ILE A 42 -16.97 13.53 -16.12
CA ILE A 42 -16.68 12.13 -16.48
C ILE A 42 -15.19 11.88 -16.78
N ALA A 43 -14.39 12.94 -16.88
CA ALA A 43 -12.96 12.88 -17.23
C ALA A 43 -12.12 12.06 -16.27
N ASP A 44 -12.53 11.97 -15.00
CA ASP A 44 -11.81 11.28 -13.93
C ASP A 44 -11.92 9.75 -14.02
N PHE A 45 -12.92 9.22 -14.71
CA PHE A 45 -13.15 7.77 -14.72
C PHE A 45 -13.48 7.15 -16.08
N MET A 46 -13.78 7.95 -17.12
CA MET A 46 -14.19 7.45 -18.42
C MET A 46 -13.03 7.39 -19.41
N HIS A 47 -12.85 6.25 -20.07
CA HIS A 47 -11.80 6.02 -21.06
C HIS A 47 -12.39 5.52 -22.38
N ALA A 48 -11.64 5.67 -23.48
CA ALA A 48 -12.08 5.23 -24.80
C ALA A 48 -12.31 3.72 -24.86
N GLU A 49 -11.51 2.93 -24.13
CA GLU A 49 -11.60 1.48 -24.03
C GLU A 49 -12.88 0.99 -23.37
N ASP A 50 -13.58 1.87 -22.65
CA ASP A 50 -14.87 1.55 -22.02
C ASP A 50 -16.01 1.42 -23.03
N PHE A 51 -15.85 1.92 -24.24
CA PHE A 51 -16.83 1.77 -25.31
C PHE A 51 -16.76 0.40 -25.95
N TYR A 52 -17.92 -0.19 -26.20
CA TYR A 52 -18.04 -1.48 -26.90
C TYR A 52 -17.83 -1.32 -28.40
N ARG A 53 -18.50 -0.31 -29.01
CA ARG A 53 -18.40 -0.04 -30.44
C ARG A 53 -17.07 0.64 -30.77
N TYR A 54 -16.39 0.12 -31.77
CA TYR A 54 -15.13 0.66 -32.26
C TYR A 54 -15.25 2.10 -32.78
N ASP A 55 -16.33 2.38 -33.52
CA ASP A 55 -16.63 3.73 -34.03
C ASP A 55 -16.85 4.74 -32.90
N HIS A 56 -17.58 4.37 -31.85
CA HIS A 56 -17.76 5.22 -30.66
C HIS A 56 -16.44 5.49 -29.95
N ARG A 57 -15.56 4.51 -29.88
CA ARG A 57 -14.22 4.65 -29.28
C ARG A 57 -13.40 5.70 -30.02
N ILE A 58 -13.34 5.62 -31.33
CA ILE A 58 -12.60 6.59 -32.16
C ILE A 58 -13.18 7.99 -32.04
N ILE A 59 -14.52 8.12 -32.10
CA ILE A 59 -15.20 9.42 -31.95
C ILE A 59 -14.83 10.02 -30.59
N PHE A 60 -14.96 9.26 -29.52
CA PHE A 60 -14.68 9.72 -28.18
C PHE A 60 -13.21 10.15 -28.01
N GLU A 61 -12.25 9.38 -28.52
CA GLU A 61 -10.81 9.75 -28.50
C GLU A 61 -10.57 11.11 -29.16
N GLN A 62 -11.21 11.37 -30.33
CA GLN A 62 -11.04 12.65 -30.99
C GLN A 62 -11.69 13.79 -30.23
N MET A 63 -12.86 13.56 -29.62
CA MET A 63 -13.51 14.55 -28.76
C MET A 63 -12.63 14.92 -27.57
N VAL A 64 -12.09 13.92 -26.84
CA VAL A 64 -11.18 14.12 -25.71
C VAL A 64 -9.94 14.89 -26.15
N ARG A 65 -9.36 14.57 -27.31
CA ARG A 65 -8.21 15.26 -27.87
C ARG A 65 -8.49 16.73 -28.15
N LEU A 66 -9.65 17.04 -28.72
CA LEU A 66 -10.06 18.42 -29.03
C LEU A 66 -10.30 19.22 -27.73
N ILE A 67 -11.05 18.65 -26.78
CA ILE A 67 -11.35 19.30 -25.50
C ILE A 67 -10.08 19.58 -24.71
N ASN A 68 -9.17 18.62 -24.62
CA ASN A 68 -7.89 18.79 -23.93
C ASN A 68 -6.95 19.80 -24.60
N ALA A 69 -7.13 20.03 -25.91
CA ALA A 69 -6.43 21.08 -26.65
C ALA A 69 -7.13 22.46 -26.56
N GLY A 70 -8.16 22.60 -25.73
CA GLY A 70 -8.95 23.82 -25.60
C GLY A 70 -9.77 24.18 -26.84
N LYS A 71 -10.00 23.20 -27.73
CA LYS A 71 -10.81 23.40 -28.95
C LYS A 71 -12.22 22.85 -28.73
N PRO A 72 -13.24 23.48 -29.34
CA PRO A 72 -14.60 22.98 -29.28
C PRO A 72 -14.68 21.58 -29.94
N ALA A 73 -15.40 20.66 -29.32
CA ALA A 73 -15.67 19.31 -29.84
C ALA A 73 -17.17 19.20 -30.19
N ASP A 74 -17.60 20.01 -31.16
CA ASP A 74 -18.95 19.93 -31.77
C ASP A 74 -18.94 18.97 -32.96
N VAL A 75 -20.11 18.73 -33.54
CA VAL A 75 -20.30 17.81 -34.67
C VAL A 75 -19.37 18.13 -35.85
N ILE A 76 -19.15 19.41 -36.15
CA ILE A 76 -18.36 19.85 -37.31
C ILE A 76 -16.86 19.63 -37.01
N THR A 77 -16.38 20.12 -35.87
CA THR A 77 -14.95 20.03 -35.50
C THR A 77 -14.52 18.62 -35.30
N VAL A 78 -15.35 17.74 -34.70
CA VAL A 78 -15.07 16.30 -34.55
C VAL A 78 -15.07 15.63 -35.93
N TYR A 79 -16.00 15.93 -36.81
CA TYR A 79 -16.00 15.37 -38.17
C TYR A 79 -14.73 15.75 -38.95
N GLU A 80 -14.36 17.05 -38.94
CA GLU A 80 -13.11 17.50 -39.57
C GLU A 80 -11.88 16.78 -39.01
N SER A 81 -11.80 16.57 -37.72
CA SER A 81 -10.73 15.79 -37.08
C SER A 81 -10.71 14.34 -37.54
N LEU A 82 -11.86 13.72 -37.73
CA LEU A 82 -12.00 12.35 -38.23
C LEU A 82 -11.62 12.25 -39.73
N VAL A 83 -11.94 13.27 -40.53
CA VAL A 83 -11.52 13.38 -41.95
C VAL A 83 -10.00 13.45 -42.05
N GLN A 84 -9.34 14.27 -41.22
CA GLN A 84 -7.86 14.35 -41.17
C GLN A 84 -7.20 13.03 -40.82
N LEU A 85 -7.87 12.17 -40.03
CA LEU A 85 -7.41 10.83 -39.68
C LEU A 85 -7.76 9.78 -40.75
N GLY A 86 -8.54 10.14 -41.78
CA GLY A 86 -9.01 9.18 -42.77
C GLY A 86 -10.07 8.20 -42.25
N LYS A 87 -10.74 8.51 -41.12
CA LYS A 87 -11.66 7.62 -40.40
C LYS A 87 -13.14 8.04 -40.48
N ALA A 88 -13.42 9.15 -41.11
CA ALA A 88 -14.76 9.77 -41.09
C ALA A 88 -15.87 8.82 -41.62
N GLU A 89 -15.62 8.10 -42.72
CA GLU A 89 -16.62 7.17 -43.31
C GLU A 89 -16.76 5.90 -42.44
N GLU A 90 -15.68 5.43 -41.85
CA GLU A 90 -15.66 4.23 -41.02
C GLU A 90 -16.56 4.38 -39.77
N VAL A 91 -16.65 5.61 -39.24
CA VAL A 91 -17.45 5.92 -38.04
C VAL A 91 -18.86 6.37 -38.35
N GLY A 92 -19.31 6.28 -39.59
CA GLY A 92 -20.68 6.61 -40.03
C GLY A 92 -20.88 8.07 -40.48
N GLY A 93 -19.78 8.81 -40.67
CA GLY A 93 -19.82 10.14 -41.26
C GLY A 93 -20.53 11.20 -40.44
N LEU A 94 -20.75 12.38 -41.09
CA LEU A 94 -21.38 13.52 -40.45
C LEU A 94 -22.82 13.24 -40.02
N GLN A 95 -23.54 12.40 -40.78
CA GLN A 95 -24.93 12.06 -40.44
C GLN A 95 -25.07 11.33 -39.12
N TYR A 96 -24.15 10.43 -38.82
CA TYR A 96 -24.15 9.66 -37.57
C TYR A 96 -23.84 10.55 -36.35
N LEU A 97 -22.87 11.46 -36.47
CA LEU A 97 -22.57 12.43 -35.41
C LEU A 97 -23.79 13.38 -35.16
N ASN A 98 -24.42 13.84 -36.22
CA ASN A 98 -25.65 14.66 -36.11
C ASN A 98 -26.78 13.89 -35.41
N ALA A 99 -27.00 12.63 -35.79
CA ALA A 99 -28.04 11.80 -35.18
C ALA A 99 -27.79 11.60 -33.67
N MET A 100 -26.55 11.33 -33.25
CA MET A 100 -26.21 11.21 -31.82
C MET A 100 -26.44 12.49 -31.04
N ALA A 101 -26.05 13.67 -31.62
CA ALA A 101 -26.25 14.93 -30.98
C ALA A 101 -27.76 15.31 -30.89
N GLN A 102 -28.56 14.95 -31.89
CA GLN A 102 -30.01 15.22 -31.89
C GLN A 102 -30.80 14.29 -30.95
N ASN A 103 -30.43 13.00 -30.92
CA ASN A 103 -31.12 12.00 -30.11
C ASN A 103 -30.79 12.11 -28.61
N THR A 104 -29.79 12.92 -28.22
CA THR A 104 -29.45 13.16 -26.81
C THR A 104 -30.08 14.48 -26.34
N PRO A 105 -31.18 14.46 -25.57
CA PRO A 105 -31.93 15.66 -25.21
C PRO A 105 -31.14 16.63 -24.33
N SER A 106 -30.28 16.11 -23.46
CA SER A 106 -29.52 16.90 -22.48
C SER A 106 -28.27 16.15 -21.99
N ALA A 107 -27.20 16.88 -21.73
CA ALA A 107 -25.99 16.37 -21.05
C ALA A 107 -26.16 16.28 -19.52
N ALA A 108 -27.32 16.60 -18.95
CA ALA A 108 -27.52 16.62 -17.49
C ALA A 108 -27.20 15.29 -16.82
N ASN A 109 -27.57 14.18 -17.43
CA ASN A 109 -27.37 12.82 -16.90
C ASN A 109 -26.13 12.11 -17.45
N ILE A 110 -25.20 12.84 -18.08
CA ILE A 110 -24.01 12.25 -18.73
C ILE A 110 -23.22 11.36 -17.80
N ARG A 111 -23.07 11.74 -16.53
CA ARG A 111 -22.37 10.94 -15.53
C ARG A 111 -22.99 9.55 -15.37
N ARG A 112 -24.32 9.47 -15.30
CA ARG A 112 -25.00 8.18 -15.16
C ARG A 112 -24.84 7.29 -16.40
N TYR A 113 -24.87 7.87 -17.58
CA TYR A 113 -24.63 7.12 -18.81
C TYR A 113 -23.16 6.65 -18.90
N ALA A 114 -22.22 7.50 -18.54
CA ALA A 114 -20.81 7.14 -18.47
C ALA A 114 -20.53 6.01 -17.45
N GLU A 115 -21.17 6.02 -16.27
CA GLU A 115 -21.11 4.94 -15.29
C GLU A 115 -21.60 3.60 -15.91
N ILE A 116 -22.71 3.60 -16.65
CA ILE A 116 -23.23 2.41 -17.33
C ILE A 116 -22.22 1.90 -18.36
N VAL A 117 -21.66 2.77 -19.20
CA VAL A 117 -20.67 2.39 -20.21
C VAL A 117 -19.44 1.80 -19.54
N ARG A 118 -18.94 2.42 -18.49
CA ARG A 118 -17.79 1.94 -17.72
C ARG A 118 -18.06 0.60 -17.06
N ASP A 119 -19.20 0.42 -16.37
CA ASP A 119 -19.55 -0.86 -15.74
C ASP A 119 -19.53 -2.00 -16.78
N ARG A 120 -20.06 -1.73 -17.99
CA ARG A 120 -20.02 -2.70 -19.09
C ARG A 120 -18.60 -2.93 -19.60
N GLY A 121 -17.77 -1.88 -19.65
CA GLY A 121 -16.33 -1.97 -19.96
C GLY A 121 -15.58 -2.86 -18.99
N VAL A 122 -15.78 -2.66 -17.69
CA VAL A 122 -15.18 -3.48 -16.62
C VAL A 122 -15.60 -4.95 -16.75
N LEU A 123 -16.87 -5.22 -17.00
CA LEU A 123 -17.36 -6.60 -17.21
C LEU A 123 -16.69 -7.25 -18.45
N ARG A 124 -16.48 -6.51 -19.54
CA ARG A 124 -15.76 -7.02 -20.72
C ARG A 124 -14.29 -7.32 -20.42
N GLN A 125 -13.61 -6.43 -19.68
CA GLN A 125 -12.23 -6.68 -19.23
C GLN A 125 -12.16 -7.94 -18.36
N LEU A 126 -13.11 -8.13 -17.44
CA LEU A 126 -13.19 -9.32 -16.60
C LEU A 126 -13.38 -10.60 -17.44
N ILE A 127 -14.26 -10.57 -18.45
CA ILE A 127 -14.44 -11.69 -19.40
C ILE A 127 -13.13 -11.99 -20.12
N THR A 128 -12.45 -10.97 -20.66
CA THR A 128 -11.18 -11.15 -21.37
C THR A 128 -10.12 -11.81 -20.47
N VAL A 129 -9.98 -11.32 -19.24
CA VAL A 129 -9.02 -11.90 -18.27
C VAL A 129 -9.42 -13.34 -17.91
N ALA A 130 -10.70 -13.63 -17.74
CA ALA A 130 -11.18 -14.98 -17.43
C ALA A 130 -10.88 -15.96 -18.60
N ASP A 131 -11.10 -15.53 -19.84
CA ASP A 131 -10.79 -16.33 -21.03
C ASP A 131 -9.28 -16.59 -21.16
N GLU A 132 -8.44 -15.58 -20.93
CA GLU A 132 -6.99 -15.72 -20.97
C GLU A 132 -6.47 -16.66 -19.87
N VAL A 133 -6.98 -16.54 -18.64
CA VAL A 133 -6.66 -17.43 -17.52
C VAL A 133 -7.09 -18.86 -17.83
N SER A 134 -8.30 -19.03 -18.38
CA SER A 134 -8.81 -20.35 -18.81
C SER A 134 -7.91 -20.95 -19.88
N ALA A 135 -7.55 -20.20 -20.92
CA ALA A 135 -6.68 -20.67 -22.01
C ALA A 135 -5.29 -21.10 -21.49
N LYS A 136 -4.71 -20.34 -20.56
CA LYS A 136 -3.43 -20.70 -19.91
C LYS A 136 -3.56 -21.94 -19.02
N ALA A 137 -4.68 -22.09 -18.29
CA ALA A 137 -4.92 -23.28 -17.47
C ALA A 137 -5.04 -24.56 -18.32
N PHE A 138 -5.65 -24.47 -19.52
CA PHE A 138 -5.72 -25.59 -20.45
C PHE A 138 -4.38 -25.89 -21.14
N ASN A 139 -3.54 -24.87 -21.37
CA ASN A 139 -2.23 -25.02 -22.01
C ASN A 139 -1.15 -24.19 -21.27
N PRO A 140 -0.57 -24.73 -20.19
CA PRO A 140 0.37 -24.01 -19.33
C PRO A 140 1.69 -23.62 -20.00
N GLN A 141 2.05 -24.20 -21.15
CA GLN A 141 3.31 -23.94 -21.89
C GLN A 141 4.58 -23.97 -21.02
N GLY A 142 4.60 -24.82 -19.99
CA GLY A 142 5.73 -24.93 -19.05
C GLY A 142 5.69 -23.97 -17.86
N ALA A 143 4.66 -23.13 -17.73
CA ALA A 143 4.47 -22.29 -16.54
C ALA A 143 3.99 -23.12 -15.35
N GLU A 144 4.51 -22.82 -14.17
CA GLU A 144 4.05 -23.44 -12.92
C GLU A 144 2.63 -22.95 -12.56
N VAL A 145 1.84 -23.82 -11.93
CA VAL A 145 0.48 -23.48 -11.48
C VAL A 145 0.46 -22.21 -10.63
N LYS A 146 1.47 -22.03 -9.78
CA LYS A 146 1.61 -20.83 -8.94
C LYS A 146 1.73 -19.56 -9.76
N GLN A 147 2.52 -19.59 -10.83
CA GLN A 147 2.71 -18.43 -11.72
C GLN A 147 1.40 -18.04 -12.44
N ILE A 148 0.61 -19.03 -12.87
CA ILE A 148 -0.68 -18.80 -13.53
C ILE A 148 -1.67 -18.16 -12.53
N LEU A 149 -1.68 -18.61 -11.28
CA LEU A 149 -2.52 -18.04 -10.21
C LEU A 149 -2.11 -16.61 -9.87
N ASP A 150 -0.83 -16.35 -9.71
CA ASP A 150 -0.30 -15.01 -9.37
C ASP A 150 -0.61 -14.01 -10.51
N GLU A 151 -0.47 -14.43 -11.78
CA GLU A 151 -0.83 -13.59 -12.92
C GLU A 151 -2.33 -13.32 -13.00
N ALA A 152 -3.18 -14.31 -12.74
CA ALA A 152 -4.62 -14.17 -12.71
C ALA A 152 -5.05 -13.19 -11.62
N GLU A 153 -4.51 -13.33 -10.40
CA GLU A 153 -4.76 -12.42 -9.27
C GLU A 153 -4.35 -10.98 -9.61
N SER A 154 -3.16 -10.80 -10.19
CA SER A 154 -2.64 -9.47 -10.57
C SER A 154 -3.54 -8.78 -11.59
N ARG A 155 -4.02 -9.49 -12.62
CA ARG A 155 -4.88 -8.92 -13.67
C ARG A 155 -6.28 -8.57 -13.18
N ILE A 156 -6.90 -9.46 -12.39
CA ILE A 156 -8.20 -9.18 -11.76
C ILE A 156 -8.08 -7.97 -10.84
N PHE A 157 -6.97 -7.88 -10.11
CA PHE A 157 -6.68 -6.76 -9.22
C PHE A 157 -6.54 -5.43 -9.99
N ALA A 158 -5.82 -5.42 -11.12
CA ALA A 158 -5.67 -4.24 -11.97
C ALA A 158 -7.02 -3.69 -12.43
N ILE A 159 -7.98 -4.56 -12.78
CA ILE A 159 -9.36 -4.16 -13.12
C ILE A 159 -10.05 -3.50 -11.92
N ALA A 160 -9.94 -4.10 -10.72
CA ALA A 160 -10.55 -3.55 -9.52
C ALA A 160 -9.96 -2.17 -9.13
N GLU A 161 -8.65 -1.99 -9.31
CA GLU A 161 -7.95 -0.72 -9.03
C GLU A 161 -8.35 0.39 -9.99
N GLN A 162 -8.47 0.09 -11.27
CA GLN A 162 -9.00 1.03 -12.27
C GLN A 162 -10.45 1.43 -11.96
N GLY A 163 -11.26 0.49 -11.47
CA GLY A 163 -12.63 0.75 -11.01
C GLY A 163 -12.69 1.70 -9.80
N ALA A 164 -11.78 1.55 -8.85
CA ALA A 164 -11.76 2.33 -7.62
C ALA A 164 -11.26 3.77 -7.80
N ARG A 165 -10.39 4.05 -8.78
CA ARG A 165 -9.85 5.41 -9.04
C ARG A 165 -10.94 6.44 -9.38
N GLY A 166 -12.01 6.05 -10.05
CA GLY A 166 -13.13 6.93 -10.36
C GLY A 166 -14.06 7.24 -9.18
N ALA A 167 -13.93 6.52 -8.05
CA ALA A 167 -14.76 6.75 -6.86
C ALA A 167 -14.14 7.74 -5.85
N GLN A 168 -12.86 8.10 -6.01
CA GLN A 168 -12.15 9.05 -5.13
C GLN A 168 -12.15 10.44 -5.75
N GLY A 169 -13.25 11.16 -5.61
CA GLY A 169 -13.36 12.57 -5.98
C GLY A 169 -12.99 13.53 -4.84
N TRP A 170 -13.19 14.83 -5.06
CA TRP A 170 -13.04 15.86 -4.05
C TRP A 170 -14.01 15.64 -2.89
N LEU A 171 -13.48 15.56 -1.66
CA LEU A 171 -14.29 15.49 -0.46
C LEU A 171 -14.50 16.92 0.07
N PRO A 172 -15.76 17.35 0.32
CA PRO A 172 -16.02 18.59 1.04
C PRO A 172 -15.32 18.57 2.41
N VAL A 173 -14.78 19.71 2.84
CA VAL A 173 -14.08 19.78 4.13
C VAL A 173 -15.00 19.56 5.34
N GLN A 174 -16.29 19.90 5.20
CA GLN A 174 -17.25 19.81 6.33
C GLN A 174 -17.39 18.40 6.93
N PRO A 175 -17.62 17.31 6.16
CA PRO A 175 -17.65 15.97 6.72
C PRO A 175 -16.33 15.58 7.38
N LEU A 176 -15.20 16.05 6.85
CA LEU A 176 -13.88 15.78 7.42
C LEU A 176 -13.71 16.50 8.77
N LEU A 177 -14.19 17.74 8.90
CA LEU A 177 -14.18 18.47 10.17
C LEU A 177 -15.03 17.77 11.23
N THR A 178 -16.19 17.24 10.87
CA THR A 178 -17.03 16.45 11.79
C THR A 178 -16.27 15.25 12.32
N GLN A 179 -15.62 14.48 11.45
CA GLN A 179 -14.80 13.32 11.85
C GLN A 179 -13.63 13.72 12.76
N VAL A 180 -13.00 14.88 12.50
CA VAL A 180 -11.91 15.40 13.35
C VAL A 180 -12.43 15.77 14.73
N VAL A 181 -13.59 16.46 14.81
CA VAL A 181 -14.20 16.83 16.10
C VAL A 181 -14.61 15.59 16.89
N GLU A 182 -15.27 14.62 16.24
CA GLU A 182 -15.62 13.35 16.88
C GLU A 182 -14.36 12.63 17.41
N ARG A 183 -13.28 12.63 16.64
CA ARG A 183 -12.02 12.05 17.08
C ARG A 183 -11.40 12.76 18.26
N ILE A 184 -11.43 14.10 18.27
CA ILE A 184 -10.96 14.90 19.42
C ILE A 184 -11.80 14.61 20.67
N ASP A 185 -13.12 14.50 20.52
CA ASP A 185 -14.04 14.21 21.61
C ASP A 185 -13.80 12.80 22.20
N GLU A 186 -13.59 11.80 21.33
CA GLU A 186 -13.20 10.45 21.75
C GLU A 186 -11.88 10.47 22.56
N LEU A 187 -10.87 11.20 22.07
CA LEU A 187 -9.57 11.30 22.74
C LEU A 187 -9.69 12.06 24.09
N TYR A 188 -10.51 13.11 24.13
CA TYR A 188 -10.76 13.88 25.34
C TYR A 188 -11.53 13.08 26.40
N SER A 189 -12.46 12.23 25.97
CA SER A 189 -13.30 11.41 26.85
C SER A 189 -12.61 10.16 27.41
N ARG A 190 -11.39 9.83 26.94
CA ARG A 190 -10.63 8.71 27.49
C ARG A 190 -10.20 9.02 28.93
N GLU A 191 -10.66 8.24 29.90
CA GLU A 191 -10.35 8.39 31.32
C GLU A 191 -8.84 8.26 31.64
N ASN A 192 -8.10 7.51 30.84
CA ASN A 192 -6.64 7.48 30.83
C ASN A 192 -6.13 8.46 29.77
N GLN A 193 -5.70 9.63 30.18
CA GLN A 193 -5.02 10.64 29.35
C GLN A 193 -3.62 10.17 28.87
N GLY A 194 -3.54 8.98 28.28
CA GLY A 194 -2.32 8.54 27.64
C GLY A 194 -2.05 9.41 26.40
N GLU A 195 -0.87 10.00 26.31
CA GLU A 195 -0.41 10.81 25.18
C GLU A 195 -0.36 10.05 23.85
N ILE A 196 -0.65 8.72 23.86
CA ILE A 196 -0.55 7.82 22.71
C ILE A 196 -1.89 7.78 21.97
N THR A 197 -1.93 8.39 20.78
CA THR A 197 -3.10 8.41 19.90
C THR A 197 -3.04 7.34 18.81
N GLY A 198 -1.84 6.89 18.48
CA GLY A 198 -1.54 5.83 17.51
C GLY A 198 -1.36 4.45 18.15
N VAL A 199 -0.70 3.56 17.41
CA VAL A 199 -0.31 2.23 17.86
C VAL A 199 0.94 2.37 18.76
N PRO A 200 0.92 1.88 20.03
CA PRO A 200 2.05 2.01 20.93
C PRO A 200 3.26 1.22 20.45
N THR A 201 4.46 1.79 20.59
CA THR A 201 5.71 1.10 20.25
C THR A 201 6.23 0.21 21.39
N GLY A 202 5.74 0.40 22.60
CA GLY A 202 6.29 -0.19 23.82
C GLY A 202 7.48 0.58 24.41
N PHE A 203 7.96 1.61 23.71
CA PHE A 203 9.04 2.48 24.17
C PHE A 203 8.50 3.84 24.61
N ILE A 204 8.42 4.04 25.92
CA ILE A 204 7.72 5.18 26.54
C ILE A 204 8.16 6.53 25.97
N ASP A 205 9.47 6.76 25.87
CA ASP A 205 9.98 8.06 25.43
C ASP A 205 9.83 8.25 23.92
N LEU A 206 9.87 7.16 23.14
CA LEU A 206 9.55 7.21 21.71
C LEU A 206 8.07 7.52 21.49
N ASP A 207 7.20 6.87 22.26
CA ASP A 207 5.75 7.09 22.21
C ASP A 207 5.37 8.51 22.62
N LYS A 208 6.05 9.11 23.60
CA LYS A 208 5.87 10.54 23.96
C LYS A 208 6.21 11.46 22.79
N MET A 209 7.27 11.16 22.02
CA MET A 209 7.69 12.01 20.90
C MET A 209 6.82 11.82 19.66
N THR A 210 6.30 10.60 19.43
CA THR A 210 5.55 10.27 18.20
C THR A 210 4.04 10.19 18.42
N SER A 211 3.57 10.20 19.69
CA SER A 211 2.21 9.85 20.11
C SER A 211 1.81 8.44 19.60
N GLY A 212 2.79 7.53 19.50
CA GLY A 212 2.66 6.21 18.87
C GLY A 212 2.69 6.24 17.34
N LEU A 213 2.65 5.08 16.73
CA LEU A 213 2.65 4.94 15.26
C LEU A 213 1.26 5.27 14.71
N GLN A 214 1.15 6.28 13.84
CA GLN A 214 -0.14 6.75 13.35
C GLN A 214 -0.67 5.86 12.21
N PRO A 215 -1.98 5.59 12.15
CA PRO A 215 -2.60 4.87 11.05
C PRO A 215 -2.31 5.54 9.70
N GLY A 216 -1.87 4.76 8.73
CA GLY A 216 -1.54 5.25 7.39
C GLY A 216 -0.15 5.84 7.24
N ASP A 217 0.69 5.83 8.29
CA ASP A 217 2.07 6.31 8.22
C ASP A 217 3.04 5.23 7.71
N LEU A 218 4.00 5.70 6.92
CA LEU A 218 5.20 4.96 6.56
C LEU A 218 6.35 5.39 7.46
N VAL A 219 6.82 4.46 8.28
CA VAL A 219 7.93 4.64 9.23
C VAL A 219 9.15 3.90 8.68
N ILE A 220 10.23 4.61 8.45
CA ILE A 220 11.50 4.02 8.01
C ILE A 220 12.40 3.83 9.22
N VAL A 221 12.86 2.60 9.43
CA VAL A 221 13.85 2.28 10.46
C VAL A 221 15.17 1.96 9.78
N ALA A 222 16.13 2.86 9.87
CA ALA A 222 17.38 2.79 9.14
C ALA A 222 18.61 2.65 10.05
N GLY A 223 19.63 1.93 9.60
CA GLY A 223 20.88 1.76 10.34
C GLY A 223 21.87 0.86 9.60
N ARG A 224 23.11 0.89 10.04
CA ARG A 224 24.16 -0.02 9.54
C ARG A 224 23.88 -1.46 10.04
N PRO A 225 24.50 -2.49 9.40
CA PRO A 225 24.47 -3.85 9.93
C PRO A 225 24.86 -3.90 11.40
N SER A 226 24.31 -4.84 12.15
CA SER A 226 24.57 -5.05 13.59
C SER A 226 24.06 -3.97 14.54
N MET A 227 23.41 -2.90 14.06
CA MET A 227 22.78 -1.88 14.92
C MET A 227 21.50 -2.35 15.61
N GLY A 228 20.89 -3.46 15.14
CA GLY A 228 19.72 -4.06 15.74
C GLY A 228 18.38 -3.65 15.12
N LYS A 229 18.34 -3.23 13.83
CA LYS A 229 17.10 -2.82 13.13
C LYS A 229 15.99 -3.85 13.26
N THR A 230 16.26 -5.09 12.86
CA THR A 230 15.28 -6.20 12.94
C THR A 230 14.81 -6.41 14.37
N ALA A 231 15.74 -6.42 15.36
CA ALA A 231 15.39 -6.57 16.76
C ALA A 231 14.46 -5.44 17.27
N PHE A 232 14.78 -4.20 16.92
CA PHE A 232 13.98 -3.04 17.31
C PHE A 232 12.55 -3.12 16.73
N SER A 233 12.42 -3.41 15.44
CA SER A 233 11.11 -3.50 14.80
C SER A 233 10.31 -4.70 15.27
N VAL A 234 10.96 -5.83 15.53
CA VAL A 234 10.31 -7.02 16.11
C VAL A 234 9.85 -6.75 17.53
N ASN A 235 10.65 -6.05 18.37
CA ASN A 235 10.22 -5.68 19.73
C ASN A 235 9.01 -4.72 19.71
N ILE A 236 8.92 -3.80 18.73
CA ILE A 236 7.69 -3.03 18.51
C ILE A 236 6.52 -3.96 18.15
N GLY A 237 6.75 -4.90 17.20
CA GLY A 237 5.73 -5.89 16.83
C GLY A 237 5.26 -6.75 18.01
N GLU A 238 6.17 -7.15 18.90
CA GLU A 238 5.86 -7.84 20.15
C GLU A 238 4.96 -6.99 21.06
N ALA A 239 5.32 -5.72 21.28
CA ALA A 239 4.50 -4.81 22.10
C ALA A 239 3.10 -4.61 21.49
N VAL A 240 3.02 -4.42 20.17
CA VAL A 240 1.75 -4.26 19.47
C VAL A 240 0.87 -5.52 19.58
N ALA A 241 1.45 -6.70 19.39
CA ALA A 241 0.68 -7.94 19.39
C ALA A 241 0.34 -8.45 20.80
N VAL A 242 1.30 -8.38 21.73
CA VAL A 242 1.16 -8.96 23.08
C VAL A 242 0.53 -7.98 24.07
N GLU A 243 0.90 -6.69 24.00
CA GLU A 243 0.44 -5.70 24.97
C GLU A 243 -0.81 -4.94 24.47
N ALA A 244 -0.80 -4.53 23.18
CA ALA A 244 -1.95 -3.83 22.61
C ALA A 244 -3.01 -4.78 22.00
N GLY A 245 -2.72 -6.08 21.85
CA GLY A 245 -3.65 -7.09 21.33
C GLY A 245 -4.02 -6.89 19.86
N LEU A 246 -3.18 -6.22 19.08
CA LEU A 246 -3.45 -5.91 17.67
C LEU A 246 -2.69 -6.87 16.74
N PRO A 247 -3.31 -7.31 15.62
CA PRO A 247 -2.64 -8.19 14.66
C PRO A 247 -1.44 -7.51 13.99
N VAL A 248 -0.31 -8.24 13.91
CA VAL A 248 0.95 -7.78 13.30
C VAL A 248 1.33 -8.67 12.14
N ALA A 249 1.62 -8.08 10.98
CA ALA A 249 2.14 -8.76 9.81
C ALA A 249 3.64 -8.45 9.63
N ILE A 250 4.47 -9.49 9.50
CA ILE A 250 5.93 -9.34 9.29
C ILE A 250 6.28 -9.99 7.96
N PHE A 251 6.73 -9.20 7.00
CA PHE A 251 7.34 -9.66 5.76
C PHE A 251 8.85 -9.71 5.94
N SER A 252 9.39 -10.91 6.11
CA SER A 252 10.81 -11.14 6.38
C SER A 252 11.49 -11.80 5.18
N MET A 253 12.21 -11.00 4.40
CA MET A 253 12.93 -11.48 3.23
C MET A 253 14.39 -11.86 3.54
N GLU A 254 14.91 -11.45 4.70
CA GLU A 254 16.28 -11.74 5.14
C GLU A 254 16.34 -12.97 6.07
N MET A 255 15.37 -13.13 6.94
CA MET A 255 15.40 -14.16 7.99
C MET A 255 14.18 -15.09 7.86
N GLY A 256 14.42 -16.40 8.08
CA GLY A 256 13.34 -17.36 8.16
C GLY A 256 12.47 -17.19 9.41
N GLY A 257 11.19 -17.58 9.30
CA GLY A 257 10.19 -17.43 10.36
C GLY A 257 10.58 -18.09 11.68
N THR A 258 11.20 -19.28 11.62
CA THR A 258 11.70 -19.97 12.81
C THR A 258 12.79 -19.16 13.56
N GLN A 259 13.66 -18.45 12.82
CA GLN A 259 14.68 -17.60 13.42
C GLN A 259 14.08 -16.39 14.11
N LEU A 260 13.05 -15.77 13.50
CA LEU A 260 12.31 -14.67 14.11
C LEU A 260 11.57 -15.13 15.36
N ALA A 261 10.86 -16.26 15.29
CA ALA A 261 10.18 -16.84 16.44
C ALA A 261 11.14 -17.11 17.61
N MET A 262 12.34 -17.66 17.34
CA MET A 262 13.37 -17.87 18.36
C MET A 262 13.83 -16.54 18.98
N ARG A 263 14.00 -15.47 18.19
CA ARG A 263 14.33 -14.14 18.72
C ARG A 263 13.23 -13.57 19.60
N MET A 264 11.98 -13.74 19.19
CA MET A 264 10.82 -13.31 19.99
C MET A 264 10.74 -14.06 21.33
N LEU A 265 10.95 -15.38 21.32
CA LEU A 265 11.03 -16.17 22.57
C LEU A 265 12.14 -15.67 23.49
N GLY A 266 13.31 -15.38 22.94
CA GLY A 266 14.42 -14.82 23.71
C GLY A 266 14.13 -13.42 24.26
N SER A 267 13.48 -12.56 23.47
CA SER A 267 13.10 -11.20 23.86
C SER A 267 12.02 -11.22 24.95
N ILE A 268 10.91 -11.92 24.74
CA ILE A 268 9.75 -11.94 25.64
C ILE A 268 10.10 -12.66 26.93
N GLY A 269 10.78 -13.85 26.83
CA GLY A 269 11.18 -14.65 27.98
C GLY A 269 12.46 -14.20 28.68
N GLN A 270 13.16 -13.20 28.13
CA GLN A 270 14.52 -12.80 28.56
C GLN A 270 15.45 -14.01 28.66
N LEU A 271 15.48 -14.81 27.58
CA LEU A 271 16.27 -16.02 27.45
C LEU A 271 17.50 -15.75 26.58
N ASP A 272 18.64 -16.31 27.00
CA ASP A 272 19.88 -16.18 26.24
C ASP A 272 19.75 -16.83 24.86
N GLN A 273 19.93 -16.04 23.79
CA GLN A 273 19.82 -16.49 22.40
C GLN A 273 20.81 -17.64 22.07
N HIS A 274 21.99 -17.65 22.69
CA HIS A 274 22.94 -18.71 22.48
C HIS A 274 22.45 -20.02 23.11
N ARG A 275 21.87 -19.96 24.31
CA ARG A 275 21.30 -21.13 24.99
C ARG A 275 20.11 -21.69 24.23
N LEU A 276 19.19 -20.80 23.76
CA LEU A 276 18.06 -21.22 22.93
C LEU A 276 18.54 -21.94 21.66
N ARG A 277 19.50 -21.34 20.94
CA ARG A 277 20.03 -21.90 19.70
C ARG A 277 20.76 -23.23 19.88
N THR A 278 21.46 -23.41 21.00
CA THR A 278 22.25 -24.63 21.28
C THR A 278 21.47 -25.69 22.05
N GLY A 279 20.25 -25.37 22.52
CA GLY A 279 19.43 -26.24 23.36
C GLY A 279 20.00 -26.43 24.78
N LYS A 280 20.97 -25.59 25.19
CA LYS A 280 21.62 -25.68 26.52
C LYS A 280 20.92 -24.80 27.55
N LEU A 281 19.60 -25.02 27.71
CA LEU A 281 18.81 -24.34 28.72
C LEU A 281 19.12 -24.86 30.11
N ILE A 282 19.09 -23.96 31.09
CA ILE A 282 19.16 -24.29 32.52
C ILE A 282 17.75 -24.40 33.12
N ASP A 283 17.59 -24.95 34.29
CA ASP A 283 16.30 -25.20 34.93
C ASP A 283 15.47 -23.93 35.08
N GLU A 284 16.11 -22.79 35.33
CA GLU A 284 15.44 -21.46 35.43
C GLU A 284 14.92 -20.93 34.10
N ASP A 285 15.45 -21.39 32.96
CA ASP A 285 15.04 -20.96 31.65
C ASP A 285 13.70 -21.58 31.23
N TRP A 286 13.36 -22.77 31.70
CA TRP A 286 12.17 -23.51 31.31
C TRP A 286 10.84 -22.80 31.68
N PRO A 287 10.67 -22.29 32.92
CA PRO A 287 9.47 -21.50 33.26
C PRO A 287 9.34 -20.25 32.41
N ARG A 288 10.45 -19.55 32.11
CA ARG A 288 10.48 -18.35 31.28
C ARG A 288 10.13 -18.66 29.83
N LEU A 289 10.62 -19.78 29.30
CA LEU A 289 10.27 -20.26 27.96
C LEU A 289 8.78 -20.56 27.87
N THR A 290 8.24 -21.31 28.84
CA THR A 290 6.82 -21.66 28.89
C THR A 290 5.95 -20.40 28.94
N HIS A 291 6.33 -19.43 29.78
CA HIS A 291 5.62 -18.15 29.84
C HIS A 291 5.66 -17.35 28.52
N ALA A 292 6.83 -17.32 27.86
CA ALA A 292 7.00 -16.67 26.57
C ALA A 292 6.13 -17.32 25.49
N ILE A 293 6.11 -18.67 25.43
CA ILE A 293 5.26 -19.42 24.50
C ILE A 293 3.78 -19.12 24.75
N GLN A 294 3.36 -19.06 26.02
CA GLN A 294 1.98 -18.78 26.38
C GLN A 294 1.56 -17.38 25.91
N LYS A 295 2.39 -16.35 26.13
CA LYS A 295 2.15 -14.99 25.62
C LYS A 295 2.08 -14.92 24.09
N MET A 296 2.95 -15.69 23.41
CA MET A 296 2.96 -15.69 21.95
C MET A 296 1.79 -16.46 21.34
N ASN A 297 1.26 -17.48 21.99
CA ASN A 297 0.09 -18.23 21.51
C ASN A 297 -1.17 -17.37 21.46
N ASP A 298 -1.29 -16.40 22.35
CA ASP A 298 -2.43 -15.47 22.41
C ASP A 298 -2.22 -14.27 21.46
N ALA A 299 -0.99 -14.03 20.99
CA ALA A 299 -0.63 -12.91 20.14
C ALA A 299 -0.86 -13.22 18.66
N GLN A 300 -1.48 -12.29 17.95
CA GLN A 300 -1.73 -12.42 16.51
C GLN A 300 -0.54 -11.89 15.70
N ILE A 301 0.53 -12.68 15.58
CA ILE A 301 1.72 -12.35 14.78
C ILE A 301 1.78 -13.30 13.58
N PHE A 302 1.80 -12.74 12.38
CA PHE A 302 1.85 -13.46 11.12
C PHE A 302 3.15 -13.14 10.40
N ILE A 303 3.90 -14.18 10.00
CA ILE A 303 5.20 -14.05 9.34
C ILE A 303 5.10 -14.61 7.93
N ASP A 304 5.45 -13.81 6.94
CA ASP A 304 5.66 -14.21 5.56
C ASP A 304 7.16 -14.15 5.26
N GLU A 305 7.77 -15.31 4.98
CA GLU A 305 9.21 -15.44 4.71
C GLU A 305 9.54 -15.60 3.22
N THR A 306 8.60 -15.22 2.35
CA THR A 306 8.81 -15.30 0.91
C THR A 306 9.90 -14.31 0.48
N PRO A 307 10.98 -14.79 -0.17
CA PRO A 307 12.07 -13.91 -0.60
C PRO A 307 11.64 -13.04 -1.78
N ALA A 308 12.25 -11.86 -1.90
CA ALA A 308 12.18 -10.99 -3.07
C ALA A 308 10.75 -10.62 -3.52
N LEU A 309 9.84 -10.41 -2.54
CA LEU A 309 8.47 -9.96 -2.81
C LEU A 309 8.46 -8.63 -3.58
N ASN A 310 7.58 -8.55 -4.58
CA ASN A 310 7.27 -7.27 -5.19
C ASN A 310 6.15 -6.54 -4.43
N PRO A 311 6.01 -5.21 -4.60
CA PRO A 311 5.00 -4.43 -3.87
C PRO A 311 3.55 -4.86 -4.13
N ILE A 312 3.25 -5.38 -5.31
CA ILE A 312 1.89 -5.81 -5.69
C ILE A 312 1.51 -7.08 -4.93
N GLU A 313 2.42 -8.07 -4.91
CA GLU A 313 2.21 -9.31 -4.15
C GLU A 313 2.09 -9.06 -2.66
N MET A 314 2.98 -8.22 -2.10
CA MET A 314 2.92 -7.84 -0.69
C MET A 314 1.58 -7.20 -0.33
N ARG A 315 1.10 -6.28 -1.16
CA ARG A 315 -0.19 -5.61 -0.99
C ARG A 315 -1.36 -6.61 -1.03
N ALA A 316 -1.35 -7.57 -1.96
CA ALA A 316 -2.37 -8.61 -2.06
C ALA A 316 -2.40 -9.49 -0.80
N ARG A 317 -1.22 -9.91 -0.29
CA ARG A 317 -1.10 -10.72 0.93
C ARG A 317 -1.54 -9.95 2.18
N ALA A 318 -1.10 -8.70 2.33
CA ALA A 318 -1.50 -7.84 3.45
C ALA A 318 -3.02 -7.61 3.48
N ARG A 319 -3.65 -7.38 2.33
CA ARG A 319 -5.12 -7.27 2.20
C ARG A 319 -5.85 -8.55 2.58
N ARG A 320 -5.33 -9.70 2.14
CA ARG A 320 -5.89 -11.01 2.49
C ARG A 320 -5.86 -11.21 3.99
N LEU A 321 -4.72 -10.94 4.61
CA LEU A 321 -4.56 -11.05 6.05
C LEU A 321 -5.48 -10.06 6.79
N ALA A 322 -5.57 -8.80 6.36
CA ALA A 322 -6.46 -7.82 6.94
C ALA A 322 -7.95 -8.25 6.89
N ARG A 323 -8.36 -8.94 5.82
CA ARG A 323 -9.72 -9.53 5.74
C ARG A 323 -9.94 -10.69 6.71
N GLN A 324 -8.89 -11.46 7.02
CA GLN A 324 -8.97 -12.59 7.96
C GLN A 324 -9.00 -12.14 9.42
N CYS A 325 -8.19 -11.14 9.77
CA CYS A 325 -8.01 -10.68 11.15
C CYS A 325 -8.88 -9.45 11.48
N GLY A 326 -9.57 -8.87 10.50
CA GLY A 326 -10.18 -7.56 10.63
C GLY A 326 -9.17 -6.45 10.35
N LYS A 327 -8.88 -5.59 11.32
CA LYS A 327 -7.94 -4.47 11.18
C LYS A 327 -6.54 -4.88 11.62
N LEU A 328 -5.52 -4.68 10.75
CA LEU A 328 -4.12 -4.84 11.15
C LEU A 328 -3.67 -3.67 12.04
N GLY A 329 -2.89 -3.98 13.08
CA GLY A 329 -2.26 -3.00 13.94
C GLY A 329 -0.93 -2.48 13.40
N LEU A 330 -0.14 -3.35 12.75
CA LEU A 330 1.19 -3.01 12.25
C LEU A 330 1.61 -3.95 11.12
N ILE A 331 2.31 -3.38 10.12
CA ILE A 331 3.03 -4.15 9.10
C ILE A 331 4.52 -3.84 9.24
N ILE A 332 5.36 -4.87 9.26
CA ILE A 332 6.83 -4.76 9.29
C ILE A 332 7.38 -5.38 8.01
N VAL A 333 8.31 -4.68 7.34
CA VAL A 333 8.97 -5.11 6.11
C VAL A 333 10.49 -5.13 6.32
N ASP A 334 11.11 -6.32 6.34
CA ASP A 334 12.53 -6.52 6.56
C ASP A 334 13.19 -7.15 5.32
N TYR A 335 13.90 -6.39 4.52
CA TYR A 335 14.13 -4.95 4.40
C TYR A 335 13.97 -4.51 2.92
N LEU A 336 13.78 -3.20 2.70
CA LEU A 336 13.41 -2.62 1.39
C LEU A 336 14.31 -3.05 0.23
N GLN A 337 15.63 -3.13 0.48
CA GLN A 337 16.61 -3.46 -0.55
C GLN A 337 16.59 -4.93 -0.99
N LEU A 338 15.79 -5.81 -0.37
CA LEU A 338 15.56 -7.18 -0.84
C LEU A 338 14.29 -7.30 -1.69
N MET A 339 13.44 -6.29 -1.69
CA MET A 339 12.27 -6.26 -2.56
C MET A 339 12.67 -6.10 -4.03
N GLN A 340 11.85 -6.64 -4.92
CA GLN A 340 11.98 -6.48 -6.36
C GLN A 340 11.00 -5.41 -6.87
N GLY A 341 11.45 -4.60 -7.83
CA GLY A 341 10.56 -3.69 -8.56
C GLY A 341 9.60 -4.45 -9.47
N SER A 342 8.52 -3.80 -9.89
CA SER A 342 7.51 -4.41 -10.77
C SER A 342 8.02 -4.59 -12.21
N LYS A 343 9.08 -3.90 -12.61
CA LYS A 343 9.67 -3.96 -13.95
C LYS A 343 11.13 -4.41 -13.89
N PRO A 344 11.50 -5.50 -14.58
CA PRO A 344 12.91 -5.90 -14.66
C PRO A 344 13.72 -4.90 -15.49
N GLY A 345 14.87 -4.47 -14.97
CA GLY A 345 15.84 -3.63 -15.70
C GLY A 345 15.85 -2.14 -15.38
N ASP A 346 15.01 -1.67 -14.46
CA ASP A 346 15.06 -0.29 -13.97
C ASP A 346 16.31 -0.03 -13.08
N ASN A 347 16.71 1.25 -13.01
CA ASN A 347 17.76 1.67 -12.09
C ASN A 347 17.29 1.44 -10.64
N ARG A 348 18.16 0.90 -9.78
CA ARG A 348 17.87 0.57 -8.38
C ARG A 348 17.19 1.72 -7.60
N ALA A 349 17.60 2.96 -7.85
CA ALA A 349 16.97 4.13 -7.23
C ALA A 349 15.50 4.30 -7.64
N SER A 350 15.17 3.97 -8.91
CA SER A 350 13.79 3.99 -9.41
C SER A 350 12.94 2.89 -8.78
N GLU A 351 13.48 1.68 -8.65
CA GLU A 351 12.80 0.55 -7.98
C GLU A 351 12.48 0.89 -6.52
N ILE A 352 13.46 1.43 -5.78
CA ILE A 352 13.26 1.82 -4.38
C ILE A 352 12.20 2.93 -4.26
N SER A 353 12.16 3.84 -5.23
CA SER A 353 11.14 4.90 -5.29
C SER A 353 9.74 4.35 -5.53
N GLU A 354 9.60 3.34 -6.38
CA GLU A 354 8.35 2.63 -6.61
C GLU A 354 7.89 1.88 -5.35
N ILE A 355 8.82 1.13 -4.72
CA ILE A 355 8.57 0.37 -3.49
C ILE A 355 8.10 1.31 -2.37
N SER A 356 8.82 2.41 -2.13
CA SER A 356 8.49 3.39 -1.09
C SER A 356 7.08 3.96 -1.26
N ARG A 357 6.74 4.43 -2.46
CA ARG A 357 5.39 4.93 -2.78
C ARG A 357 4.31 3.88 -2.60
N SER A 358 4.60 2.65 -3.00
CA SER A 358 3.66 1.53 -2.86
C SER A 358 3.40 1.20 -1.39
N LEU A 359 4.44 1.19 -0.54
CA LEU A 359 4.29 0.96 0.90
C LEU A 359 3.52 2.09 1.59
N LYS A 360 3.76 3.35 1.20
CA LYS A 360 2.94 4.48 1.69
C LYS A 360 1.49 4.35 1.23
N GLY A 361 1.26 3.91 0.00
CA GLY A 361 -0.07 3.58 -0.51
C GLY A 361 -0.75 2.49 0.31
N LEU A 362 -0.04 1.41 0.63
CA LEU A 362 -0.51 0.30 1.44
C LEU A 362 -0.89 0.74 2.86
N ALA A 363 -0.05 1.55 3.51
CA ALA A 363 -0.32 2.09 4.84
C ALA A 363 -1.64 2.88 4.87
N LYS A 364 -1.83 3.79 3.90
CA LYS A 364 -3.05 4.58 3.76
C LYS A 364 -4.28 3.73 3.49
N GLU A 365 -4.16 2.75 2.62
CA GLU A 365 -5.25 1.88 2.21
C GLU A 365 -5.77 1.01 3.35
N LEU A 366 -4.86 0.38 4.10
CA LEU A 366 -5.22 -0.48 5.23
C LEU A 366 -5.47 0.31 6.52
N GLY A 367 -5.17 1.62 6.55
CA GLY A 367 -5.31 2.45 7.74
C GLY A 367 -4.48 1.92 8.91
N CYS A 368 -3.30 1.35 8.64
CA CYS A 368 -2.35 0.89 9.66
C CYS A 368 -0.94 1.41 9.37
N PRO A 369 -0.09 1.60 10.40
CA PRO A 369 1.30 1.97 10.20
C PRO A 369 2.09 0.84 9.52
N VAL A 370 3.04 1.23 8.66
CA VAL A 370 4.00 0.33 8.02
C VAL A 370 5.40 0.72 8.45
N ILE A 371 6.11 -0.17 9.13
CA ILE A 371 7.54 -0.05 9.40
C ILE A 371 8.31 -0.74 8.27
N ALA A 372 9.19 -0.01 7.59
CA ALA A 372 10.07 -0.58 6.59
C ALA A 372 11.52 -0.37 6.98
N LEU A 373 12.29 -1.47 7.01
CA LEU A 373 13.69 -1.43 7.35
C LEU A 373 14.53 -1.01 6.15
N SER A 374 15.56 -0.20 6.40
CA SER A 374 16.47 0.27 5.38
C SER A 374 17.92 0.18 5.83
N GLN A 375 18.81 -0.22 4.95
CA GLN A 375 20.23 -0.21 5.21
C GLN A 375 20.84 1.12 4.76
N LEU A 376 21.67 1.72 5.63
CA LEU A 376 22.39 2.96 5.32
C LEU A 376 23.64 2.74 4.47
N ASN A 377 24.06 3.78 3.73
CA ASN A 377 25.27 3.77 2.93
C ASN A 377 26.53 3.54 3.81
N ARG A 378 27.54 2.88 3.26
CA ARG A 378 28.82 2.63 3.94
C ARG A 378 29.65 3.90 4.15
N SER A 379 29.42 4.97 3.42
CA SER A 379 30.12 6.24 3.57
C SER A 379 30.04 6.84 4.98
N LEU A 380 28.96 6.53 5.72
CA LEU A 380 28.81 6.85 7.13
C LEU A 380 30.04 6.42 7.99
N GLU A 381 30.60 5.24 7.71
CA GLU A 381 31.70 4.66 8.50
C GLU A 381 33.03 5.41 8.33
N GLN A 382 33.14 6.25 7.28
CA GLN A 382 34.33 7.07 6.99
C GLN A 382 34.33 8.38 7.78
N ARG A 383 33.19 8.77 8.36
CA ARG A 383 33.08 10.03 9.12
C ARG A 383 33.62 9.88 10.54
N PRO A 384 34.22 10.93 11.12
CA PRO A 384 34.58 10.95 12.54
C PRO A 384 33.36 10.71 13.43
N ASN A 385 32.27 11.44 13.22
CA ASN A 385 30.98 11.19 13.86
C ASN A 385 30.15 10.22 13.01
N LYS A 386 29.95 9.01 13.52
CA LYS A 386 29.24 7.91 12.85
C LYS A 386 27.75 7.87 13.17
N ARG A 387 27.20 8.89 13.83
CA ARG A 387 25.74 9.03 13.98
C ARG A 387 25.09 9.24 12.63
N PRO A 388 24.06 8.46 12.31
CA PRO A 388 23.36 8.59 11.04
C PRO A 388 22.69 9.96 10.85
N VAL A 389 22.65 10.41 9.60
CA VAL A 389 21.94 11.61 9.17
C VAL A 389 21.15 11.34 7.90
N MET A 390 20.21 12.20 7.52
CA MET A 390 19.33 12.02 6.36
C MET A 390 20.08 11.72 5.07
N SER A 391 21.23 12.35 4.85
CA SER A 391 22.06 12.11 3.65
C SER A 391 22.62 10.69 3.53
N ASP A 392 22.59 9.90 4.58
CA ASP A 392 23.04 8.50 4.55
C ASP A 392 22.02 7.56 3.90
N LEU A 393 20.77 8.04 3.68
CA LEU A 393 19.73 7.40 2.86
C LEU A 393 19.86 7.73 1.35
N ARG A 394 20.97 8.24 0.89
CA ARG A 394 21.21 8.96 -0.37
C ARG A 394 20.88 8.20 -1.66
N GLU A 395 20.85 6.88 -1.67
CA GLU A 395 20.36 6.08 -2.82
C GLU A 395 18.84 6.06 -2.94
N SER A 396 18.15 6.74 -2.04
CA SER A 396 16.71 6.64 -1.81
C SER A 396 16.09 7.99 -1.48
N GLY A 397 16.38 9.05 -2.24
CA GLY A 397 15.75 10.37 -2.06
C GLY A 397 14.23 10.32 -2.05
N ALA A 398 13.64 9.32 -2.70
CA ALA A 398 12.20 9.07 -2.65
C ALA A 398 11.72 8.56 -1.28
N ILE A 399 12.50 7.71 -0.59
CA ILE A 399 12.16 7.26 0.77
C ILE A 399 12.04 8.47 1.70
N GLU A 400 12.98 9.43 1.56
CA GLU A 400 12.94 10.66 2.34
C GLU A 400 11.66 11.47 2.09
N GLN A 401 11.18 11.52 0.86
CA GLN A 401 9.95 12.26 0.51
C GLN A 401 8.68 11.54 0.97
N ASP A 402 8.60 10.22 0.77
CA ASP A 402 7.41 9.41 1.00
C ASP A 402 7.18 9.10 2.48
N ALA A 403 8.26 8.90 3.27
CA ALA A 403 8.18 8.56 4.67
C ALA A 403 7.58 9.70 5.53
N ASP A 404 6.74 9.33 6.49
CA ASP A 404 6.20 10.26 7.48
C ASP A 404 7.14 10.39 8.67
N VAL A 405 7.78 9.28 9.07
CA VAL A 405 8.75 9.22 10.15
C VAL A 405 9.99 8.47 9.66
N ILE A 406 11.17 8.98 9.97
CA ILE A 406 12.45 8.31 9.71
C ILE A 406 13.21 8.22 11.02
N ILE A 407 13.51 6.99 11.41
CA ILE A 407 14.21 6.63 12.63
C ILE A 407 15.56 6.02 12.27
N PHE A 408 16.63 6.54 12.84
CA PHE A 408 17.96 5.96 12.74
C PHE A 408 18.34 5.26 14.03
N LEU A 409 18.93 4.08 13.91
CA LEU A 409 19.50 3.35 15.02
C LEU A 409 21.01 3.52 15.06
N TYR A 410 21.53 3.93 16.23
CA TYR A 410 22.94 4.06 16.48
C TYR A 410 23.30 3.43 17.83
N ARG A 411 24.36 2.64 17.84
CA ARG A 411 24.96 2.06 19.04
C ARG A 411 26.46 2.34 19.02
N ASP A 412 26.90 3.19 19.95
CA ASP A 412 28.29 3.61 19.97
C ASP A 412 29.27 2.45 20.24
N GLU A 413 28.87 1.50 21.07
CA GLU A 413 29.66 0.30 21.39
C GLU A 413 30.06 -0.56 20.18
N VAL A 414 29.31 -0.46 19.05
CA VAL A 414 29.62 -1.20 17.82
C VAL A 414 30.87 -0.65 17.15
N TYR A 415 31.13 0.64 17.29
CA TYR A 415 32.30 1.32 16.75
C TYR A 415 33.38 1.55 17.79
N ASN A 416 33.00 1.73 19.06
CA ASN A 416 33.87 2.04 20.18
C ASN A 416 33.62 0.98 21.29
N PRO A 417 34.41 -0.11 21.36
CA PRO A 417 34.21 -1.16 22.37
C PRO A 417 34.32 -0.65 23.82
N ASP A 418 35.06 0.44 24.03
CA ASP A 418 35.25 1.08 25.34
C ASP A 418 34.32 2.28 25.57
N SER A 419 33.23 2.36 24.80
CA SER A 419 32.24 3.43 24.95
C SER A 419 31.68 3.51 26.37
N PRO A 420 31.53 4.73 26.94
CA PRO A 420 30.85 4.93 28.21
C PRO A 420 29.33 4.64 28.11
N ASP A 421 28.76 4.66 26.88
CA ASP A 421 27.37 4.38 26.59
C ASP A 421 27.10 2.91 26.22
N LYS A 422 27.98 1.99 26.69
CA LYS A 422 27.85 0.55 26.44
C LYS A 422 26.51 0.01 26.97
N GLY A 423 25.87 -0.87 26.20
CA GLY A 423 24.54 -1.42 26.52
C GLY A 423 23.40 -0.43 26.28
N THR A 424 23.64 0.67 25.55
CA THR A 424 22.60 1.61 25.15
C THR A 424 22.54 1.76 23.64
N ALA A 425 21.39 2.27 23.18
CA ALA A 425 21.16 2.62 21.78
C ALA A 425 20.51 4.00 21.69
N GLU A 426 20.92 4.77 20.72
CA GLU A 426 20.26 6.02 20.35
C GLU A 426 19.26 5.76 19.21
N ILE A 427 18.02 6.14 19.44
CA ILE A 427 16.92 6.09 18.48
C ILE A 427 16.71 7.53 18.00
N ILE A 428 17.26 7.85 16.84
CA ILE A 428 17.31 9.23 16.33
C ILE A 428 16.17 9.42 15.34
N ILE A 429 15.21 10.27 15.69
CA ILE A 429 14.12 10.69 14.79
C ILE A 429 14.68 11.79 13.88
N GLY A 430 15.07 11.43 12.66
CA GLY A 430 15.64 12.37 11.69
C GLY A 430 14.59 13.11 10.88
N LYS A 431 13.37 12.56 10.79
CA LYS A 431 12.21 13.17 10.15
C LYS A 431 10.93 12.76 10.88
N GLN A 432 10.03 13.71 11.08
CA GLN A 432 8.66 13.48 11.55
C GLN A 432 7.76 14.57 10.96
N ARG A 433 6.67 14.17 10.27
CA ARG A 433 5.76 15.16 9.65
C ARG A 433 4.90 15.87 10.68
N ASN A 434 4.48 15.17 11.72
CA ASN A 434 3.48 15.64 12.68
C ASN A 434 4.02 15.67 14.12
N GLY A 435 5.33 15.92 14.31
CA GLY A 435 5.94 15.98 15.61
C GLY A 435 7.40 16.45 15.58
N PRO A 436 8.06 16.53 16.75
CA PRO A 436 9.42 16.98 16.86
C PRO A 436 10.42 15.93 16.37
N ILE A 437 11.56 16.37 15.89
CA ILE A 437 12.75 15.54 15.69
C ILE A 437 13.58 15.52 16.97
N GLY A 438 14.41 14.49 17.14
CA GLY A 438 15.27 14.37 18.32
C GLY A 438 15.80 12.97 18.49
N ALA A 439 16.37 12.66 19.65
CA ALA A 439 16.90 11.35 19.96
C ALA A 439 16.36 10.82 21.29
N VAL A 440 16.02 9.55 21.31
CA VAL A 440 15.61 8.81 22.50
C VAL A 440 16.68 7.78 22.81
N ARG A 441 17.01 7.57 24.08
CA ARG A 441 17.94 6.55 24.50
C ARG A 441 17.18 5.29 24.97
N LEU A 442 17.57 4.13 24.48
CA LEU A 442 17.06 2.83 24.92
C LEU A 442 18.19 1.98 25.48
N THR A 443 17.84 1.05 26.37
CA THR A 443 18.76 0.00 26.84
C THR A 443 18.85 -1.10 25.80
N TRP A 444 20.05 -1.57 25.47
CA TRP A 444 20.28 -2.73 24.61
C TRP A 444 20.74 -3.94 25.42
N MET A 445 19.96 -4.99 25.39
CA MET A 445 20.25 -6.28 26.05
C MET A 445 20.58 -7.33 24.98
N GLY A 446 21.85 -7.34 24.55
CA GLY A 446 22.31 -8.13 23.40
C GLY A 446 22.06 -9.63 23.54
N MET A 447 22.23 -10.19 24.74
CA MET A 447 22.00 -11.61 25.03
C MET A 447 20.56 -12.06 24.76
N TYR A 448 19.58 -11.15 24.90
CA TYR A 448 18.16 -11.39 24.66
C TYR A 448 17.68 -10.85 23.31
N THR A 449 18.55 -10.15 22.58
CA THR A 449 18.20 -9.42 21.35
C THR A 449 17.03 -8.45 21.59
N LYS A 450 17.05 -7.74 22.74
CA LYS A 450 15.96 -6.90 23.22
C LYS A 450 16.41 -5.48 23.46
N PHE A 451 15.58 -4.54 23.01
CA PHE A 451 15.58 -3.16 23.46
C PHE A 451 14.64 -2.99 24.64
N GLY A 452 14.97 -2.13 25.58
CA GLY A 452 14.16 -1.80 26.73
C GLY A 452 14.17 -0.30 27.01
N ASN A 453 13.18 0.16 27.77
CA ASN A 453 13.13 1.54 28.22
C ASN A 453 14.36 1.87 29.06
N TYR A 454 14.97 3.05 28.83
CA TYR A 454 16.13 3.51 29.57
C TYR A 454 15.70 4.14 30.89
N SER A 455 16.25 3.67 32.02
CA SER A 455 15.90 4.12 33.37
C SER A 455 16.81 5.23 33.91
N GLY A 456 17.75 5.74 33.11
CA GLY A 456 18.62 6.86 33.48
C GLY A 456 17.91 8.21 33.30
N SER A 457 18.38 9.27 34.00
CA SER A 457 17.83 10.63 33.89
C SER A 457 17.84 11.09 32.43
N LEU A 458 16.69 11.56 31.95
CA LEU A 458 16.47 12.15 30.62
C LEU A 458 17.42 13.34 30.39
N SER A 459 18.45 13.18 29.57
CA SER A 459 19.07 14.29 28.88
C SER A 459 18.44 14.37 27.50
N ILE A 460 17.41 15.21 27.36
CA ILE A 460 16.85 15.58 26.05
C ILE A 460 17.93 16.42 25.34
N TYR A 461 18.64 15.83 24.39
CA TYR A 461 19.46 16.61 23.48
C TYR A 461 18.52 17.33 22.51
N GLN A 462 18.24 18.62 22.81
CA GLN A 462 17.78 19.56 21.79
C GLN A 462 18.98 19.84 20.91
N GLY A 463 18.90 19.42 19.64
CA GLY A 463 19.90 19.79 18.62
C GLY A 463 19.76 21.29 18.31
N ASP A 464 20.87 22.02 18.37
CA ASP A 464 21.05 23.33 17.77
C ASP A 464 21.03 23.25 16.24
#